data_6078a4e6b9cd932464b5d30476bd73a4
#
_entry.id   6078a4e6b9cd932464b5d30476bd73a4
#
_cell.length_a   1.000
_cell.length_b   1.000
_cell.length_c   1.000
_cell.angle_alpha   90.00
_cell.angle_beta   90.00
_cell.angle_gamma   90.00
#
_symmetry.space_group_name_H-M   'P 1'
#
loop_
_entity.id
_entity.type
_entity.pdbx_description
1 polymer ?
#
loop_
_entity_poly.entity_id
_entity_poly.type
_entity_poly.pdbx_seq_one_letter_code
_entity_poly.pdbx_strand_id
1 'polypeptide(L)'
;NLLNLSEYSTKSIELMNKNLPYGFDSTIDDLKKLKHTLENEKFKIGVFGYFSSGKSTFLNALLGIDYLPTAEERLTAIFTKIVHVSEDKNLKNGDVKVYYKDFYEIEKLYNECISNLNEILTREEYENFYNKLEKIEDIKDIIKVKLNNIKIRDYSVDLREQIKNAKNILNAILDFDQSLFGSTDNIDINKLKDSVADNKKAIFLNEVKIYLDNDFLKNIELVDTPGYGSTNSLDTDKSHQFVQDANVVIFLTNATTPLQAMEEKIFLEKYISLPKLNESKVNVNNLFIVANKIDITQKSTEIVKNMIIKAVHDEFEGDF
;
A
#
# COMPACT_ATOMS: atom_id res chain seq x y z
N ASN A 1 2.96 20.04 20.23
CA ASN A 1 1.51 20.02 20.04
C ASN A 1 1.21 20.72 18.71
N LEU A 2 0.67 20.00 17.72
CA LEU A 2 0.45 20.50 16.35
C LEU A 2 -0.43 21.77 16.31
N LEU A 3 -1.41 21.86 17.19
CA LEU A 3 -2.27 23.05 17.35
C LEU A 3 -1.45 24.30 17.74
N ASN A 4 -0.46 24.15 18.60
CA ASN A 4 0.41 25.26 18.97
C ASN A 4 1.29 25.71 17.79
N LEU A 5 1.75 24.76 16.96
CA LEU A 5 2.55 25.09 15.75
C LEU A 5 1.72 25.83 14.70
N SER A 6 0.45 25.46 14.50
CA SER A 6 -0.48 26.22 13.63
C SER A 6 -0.72 27.64 14.15
N GLU A 7 -0.88 27.80 15.47
CA GLU A 7 -1.05 29.12 16.09
C GLU A 7 0.22 29.99 15.96
N TYR A 8 1.40 29.41 16.13
CA TYR A 8 2.68 30.10 15.89
C TYR A 8 2.87 30.48 14.43
N SER A 9 2.50 29.60 13.46
CA SER A 9 2.58 29.92 12.04
C SER A 9 1.63 31.06 11.67
N THR A 10 0.43 31.10 12.22
CA THR A 10 -0.54 32.20 12.06
C THR A 10 0.03 33.53 12.55
N LYS A 11 0.57 33.54 13.77
CA LYS A 11 1.19 34.72 14.37
C LYS A 11 2.40 35.23 13.57
N SER A 12 3.21 34.32 13.05
CA SER A 12 4.36 34.66 12.22
C SER A 12 3.94 35.28 10.91
N ILE A 13 2.91 34.76 10.24
CA ILE A 13 2.34 35.34 9.00
C ILE A 13 1.80 36.76 9.28
N GLU A 14 1.07 36.97 10.37
CA GLU A 14 0.56 38.29 10.74
C GLU A 14 1.65 39.32 11.01
N LEU A 15 2.72 38.92 11.70
CA LEU A 15 3.86 39.77 11.99
C LEU A 15 4.66 40.14 10.75
N MET A 16 4.84 39.16 9.83
CA MET A 16 5.52 39.39 8.55
C MET A 16 4.73 40.34 7.66
N ASN A 17 3.41 40.16 7.54
CA ASN A 17 2.55 41.06 6.76
C ASN A 17 2.51 42.49 7.28
N LYS A 18 2.72 42.72 8.59
CA LYS A 18 2.65 44.03 9.23
C LYS A 18 3.97 44.79 9.18
N ASN A 19 5.10 44.09 9.21
CA ASN A 19 6.40 44.73 9.57
C ASN A 19 7.48 44.65 8.50
N LEU A 20 7.28 43.93 7.39
CA LEU A 20 8.32 43.74 6.38
C LEU A 20 7.89 44.32 5.02
N PRO A 21 8.61 45.34 4.51
CA PRO A 21 8.39 45.84 3.18
C PRO A 21 9.11 44.93 2.16
N TYR A 22 8.39 44.33 1.26
CA TYR A 22 8.83 43.62 0.04
C TYR A 22 9.92 42.53 0.18
N GLY A 23 9.68 41.39 -0.44
CA GLY A 23 10.66 40.32 -0.65
C GLY A 23 10.45 39.03 0.16
N PHE A 24 9.40 38.95 0.98
CA PHE A 24 9.10 37.75 1.78
C PHE A 24 7.85 36.96 1.29
N ASP A 25 7.36 37.28 0.09
CA ASP A 25 6.13 36.65 -0.43
C ASP A 25 6.25 35.12 -0.52
N SER A 26 7.42 34.61 -0.95
CA SER A 26 7.68 33.18 -0.99
C SER A 26 7.65 32.54 0.41
N THR A 27 8.27 33.20 1.40
CA THR A 27 8.29 32.71 2.79
C THR A 27 6.91 32.73 3.41
N ILE A 28 6.11 33.75 3.11
CA ILE A 28 4.70 33.85 3.56
C ILE A 28 3.86 32.76 2.92
N ASP A 29 4.07 32.46 1.64
CA ASP A 29 3.35 31.38 0.97
C ASP A 29 3.76 29.98 1.48
N ASP A 30 5.02 29.78 1.81
CA ASP A 30 5.49 28.55 2.45
C ASP A 30 4.91 28.38 3.86
N LEU A 31 4.82 29.47 4.65
CA LEU A 31 4.15 29.44 5.95
C LEU A 31 2.64 29.19 5.83
N LYS A 32 1.97 29.74 4.81
CA LYS A 32 0.54 29.46 4.55
C LYS A 32 0.32 28.01 4.15
N LYS A 33 1.19 27.43 3.32
CA LYS A 33 1.16 26.01 2.97
C LYS A 33 1.37 25.15 4.21
N LEU A 34 2.40 25.46 5.02
CA LEU A 34 2.66 24.75 6.27
C LEU A 34 1.46 24.82 7.23
N LYS A 35 0.85 25.99 7.37
CA LYS A 35 -0.37 26.16 8.19
C LYS A 35 -1.50 25.30 7.67
N HIS A 36 -1.76 25.31 6.36
CA HIS A 36 -2.80 24.50 5.73
C HIS A 36 -2.56 23.01 5.97
N THR A 37 -1.29 22.57 5.85
CA THR A 37 -0.87 21.19 6.14
C THR A 37 -1.14 20.84 7.60
N LEU A 38 -0.72 21.68 8.54
CA LEU A 38 -0.91 21.44 9.99
C LEU A 38 -2.40 21.42 10.43
N GLU A 39 -3.26 22.13 9.74
CA GLU A 39 -4.68 22.24 10.06
C GLU A 39 -5.54 21.19 9.36
N ASN A 40 -5.14 20.74 8.18
CA ASN A 40 -5.99 19.93 7.30
C ASN A 40 -5.38 18.57 6.94
N GLU A 41 -4.08 18.38 7.07
CA GLU A 41 -3.46 17.09 6.79
C GLU A 41 -3.49 16.19 8.03
N LYS A 42 -3.92 14.96 7.82
CA LYS A 42 -3.86 13.95 8.85
C LYS A 42 -2.46 13.38 8.98
N PHE A 43 -2.13 13.04 10.21
CA PHE A 43 -0.89 12.32 10.50
C PHE A 43 -0.99 10.89 9.98
N LYS A 44 -0.22 10.57 8.96
CA LYS A 44 -0.26 9.28 8.26
C LYS A 44 0.66 8.27 8.94
N ILE A 45 0.10 7.17 9.38
CA ILE A 45 0.84 6.04 9.95
C ILE A 45 0.68 4.84 9.02
N GLY A 46 1.78 4.41 8.41
CA GLY A 46 1.82 3.21 7.59
C GLY A 46 2.24 1.98 8.39
N VAL A 47 1.49 0.89 8.24
CA VAL A 47 1.83 -0.40 8.83
C VAL A 47 2.32 -1.33 7.74
N PHE A 48 3.58 -1.71 7.84
CA PHE A 48 4.29 -2.54 6.88
C PHE A 48 4.71 -3.86 7.53
N GLY A 49 5.09 -4.81 6.73
CA GLY A 49 5.62 -6.09 7.17
C GLY A 49 5.38 -7.18 6.14
N TYR A 50 6.16 -8.24 6.25
CA TYR A 50 6.04 -9.40 5.37
C TYR A 50 4.67 -10.07 5.50
N PHE A 51 4.30 -10.87 4.49
CA PHE A 51 3.07 -11.66 4.53
C PHE A 51 2.99 -12.48 5.83
N SER A 52 1.82 -12.54 6.43
CA SER A 52 1.59 -13.22 7.73
C SER A 52 2.37 -12.67 8.94
N SER A 53 2.97 -11.46 8.87
CA SER A 53 3.56 -10.81 10.06
C SER A 53 2.52 -10.37 11.10
N GLY A 54 1.22 -10.39 10.73
CA GLY A 54 0.11 -10.04 11.61
C GLY A 54 -0.29 -8.56 11.58
N LYS A 55 -0.09 -7.86 10.46
CA LYS A 55 -0.46 -6.44 10.29
C LYS A 55 -1.92 -6.17 10.63
N SER A 56 -2.85 -6.87 9.97
CA SER A 56 -4.28 -6.69 10.21
C SER A 56 -4.69 -7.06 11.63
N THR A 57 -4.10 -8.10 12.23
CA THR A 57 -4.32 -8.47 13.64
C THR A 57 -3.84 -7.36 14.57
N PHE A 58 -2.67 -6.78 14.30
CA PHE A 58 -2.12 -5.66 15.07
C PHE A 58 -3.03 -4.43 14.97
N LEU A 59 -3.50 -4.08 13.78
CA LEU A 59 -4.42 -2.96 13.57
C LEU A 59 -5.78 -3.19 14.23
N ASN A 60 -6.34 -4.39 14.13
CA ASN A 60 -7.56 -4.76 14.83
C ASN A 60 -7.42 -4.59 16.34
N ALA A 61 -6.31 -5.05 16.91
CA ALA A 61 -6.03 -4.90 18.33
C ALA A 61 -5.83 -3.42 18.75
N LEU A 62 -5.12 -2.64 17.92
CA LEU A 62 -4.87 -1.21 18.16
C LEU A 62 -6.18 -0.40 18.19
N LEU A 63 -7.11 -0.74 17.30
CA LEU A 63 -8.39 -0.04 17.15
C LEU A 63 -9.52 -0.63 18.02
N GLY A 64 -9.31 -1.79 18.62
CA GLY A 64 -10.34 -2.50 19.38
C GLY A 64 -11.47 -3.05 18.50
N ILE A 65 -11.16 -3.46 17.28
CA ILE A 65 -12.10 -3.96 16.26
C ILE A 65 -11.70 -5.36 15.78
N ASP A 66 -12.60 -6.02 15.05
CA ASP A 66 -12.34 -7.28 14.35
C ASP A 66 -12.85 -7.22 12.90
N TYR A 67 -12.54 -6.12 12.23
CA TYR A 67 -13.03 -5.84 10.87
C TYR A 67 -12.01 -6.14 9.78
N LEU A 68 -10.72 -5.96 10.09
CA LEU A 68 -9.70 -6.26 9.11
C LEU A 68 -9.52 -7.77 9.02
N PRO A 69 -9.59 -8.36 7.84
CA PRO A 69 -9.38 -9.79 7.66
C PRO A 69 -7.95 -10.19 8.01
N THR A 70 -7.83 -11.26 8.75
CA THR A 70 -6.56 -11.81 9.21
C THR A 70 -6.06 -12.91 8.28
N ALA A 71 -4.79 -13.08 8.23
CA ALA A 71 -3.83 -13.97 7.56
C ALA A 71 -4.25 -15.02 6.50
N GLU A 72 -5.47 -15.53 6.48
CA GLU A 72 -5.90 -16.53 5.47
C GLU A 72 -6.61 -15.90 4.27
N GLU A 73 -7.04 -14.65 4.40
CA GLU A 73 -7.75 -13.91 3.36
C GLU A 73 -6.80 -12.90 2.72
N ARG A 74 -6.62 -12.95 1.40
CA ARG A 74 -5.64 -12.13 0.64
C ARG A 74 -5.97 -10.63 0.51
N LEU A 75 -6.59 -10.03 1.54
CA LEU A 75 -6.76 -8.57 1.62
C LEU A 75 -5.44 -7.79 1.70
N THR A 76 -4.36 -8.47 2.04
CA THR A 76 -3.04 -7.85 2.16
C THR A 76 -2.40 -7.42 0.84
N ALA A 77 -3.12 -7.53 -0.29
CA ALA A 77 -2.69 -7.00 -1.58
C ALA A 77 -3.29 -5.62 -1.91
N ILE A 78 -4.12 -5.04 -1.01
CA ILE A 78 -4.83 -3.80 -1.27
C ILE A 78 -4.49 -2.78 -0.18
N PHE A 79 -4.22 -1.53 -0.59
CA PHE A 79 -4.10 -0.43 0.36
C PHE A 79 -5.42 -0.23 1.10
N THR A 80 -5.40 -0.43 2.41
CA THR A 80 -6.56 -0.20 3.26
C THR A 80 -6.30 0.98 4.17
N LYS A 81 -7.01 2.08 3.94
CA LYS A 81 -6.99 3.27 4.79
C LYS A 81 -8.07 3.17 5.85
N ILE A 82 -7.74 3.50 7.07
CA ILE A 82 -8.67 3.53 8.19
C ILE A 82 -8.69 4.95 8.72
N VAL A 83 -9.86 5.56 8.68
CA VAL A 83 -10.04 6.98 8.93
C VAL A 83 -11.22 7.24 9.84
N HIS A 84 -11.28 8.45 10.41
CA HIS A 84 -12.44 8.85 11.21
C HIS A 84 -13.67 9.13 10.34
N VAL A 85 -14.84 8.73 10.82
CA VAL A 85 -16.12 8.89 10.13
C VAL A 85 -16.46 10.36 9.77
N SER A 86 -15.88 11.33 10.48
CA SER A 86 -16.10 12.76 10.19
C SER A 86 -15.52 13.24 8.84
N GLU A 87 -14.72 12.42 8.15
CA GLU A 87 -14.21 12.77 6.82
C GLU A 87 -15.30 12.82 5.76
N ASP A 88 -16.36 12.04 5.92
CA ASP A 88 -17.49 12.06 5.02
C ASP A 88 -18.80 12.03 5.84
N LYS A 89 -19.52 13.15 5.83
CA LYS A 89 -20.75 13.33 6.60
C LYS A 89 -21.90 12.40 6.18
N ASN A 90 -21.78 11.76 5.03
CA ASN A 90 -22.79 10.82 4.51
C ASN A 90 -22.53 9.39 4.98
N LEU A 91 -21.40 9.12 5.61
CA LEU A 91 -20.98 7.79 6.04
C LEU A 91 -21.13 7.63 7.54
N LYS A 92 -21.26 6.36 7.97
CA LYS A 92 -21.44 5.96 9.35
C LYS A 92 -20.28 5.09 9.79
N ASN A 93 -20.19 4.87 11.10
CA ASN A 93 -19.23 3.93 11.67
C ASN A 93 -19.39 2.53 11.06
N GLY A 94 -18.31 2.01 10.50
CA GLY A 94 -18.31 0.72 9.82
C GLY A 94 -18.63 0.75 8.32
N ASP A 95 -18.89 1.93 7.75
CA ASP A 95 -19.04 2.04 6.30
C ASP A 95 -17.66 1.91 5.62
N VAL A 96 -17.67 1.32 4.43
CA VAL A 96 -16.47 1.09 3.64
C VAL A 96 -16.67 1.62 2.22
N LYS A 97 -15.72 2.41 1.76
CA LYS A 97 -15.61 2.85 0.37
C LYS A 97 -14.55 2.04 -0.35
N VAL A 98 -14.93 1.47 -1.48
CA VAL A 98 -14.04 0.70 -2.34
C VAL A 98 -13.78 1.49 -3.60
N TYR A 99 -12.51 1.66 -3.96
CA TYR A 99 -12.08 2.37 -5.16
C TYR A 99 -11.52 1.37 -6.15
N TYR A 100 -12.05 1.38 -7.37
CA TYR A 100 -11.55 0.52 -8.44
C TYR A 100 -10.39 1.20 -9.19
N LYS A 101 -9.47 0.39 -9.68
CA LYS A 101 -8.39 0.84 -10.57
C LYS A 101 -8.99 1.51 -11.79
N ASP A 102 -8.37 2.58 -12.25
CA ASP A 102 -8.76 3.24 -13.49
C ASP A 102 -8.33 2.44 -14.73
N PHE A 103 -8.77 2.91 -15.89
CA PHE A 103 -8.46 2.25 -17.15
C PHE A 103 -6.95 2.14 -17.38
N TYR A 104 -6.18 3.19 -17.08
CA TYR A 104 -4.74 3.23 -17.26
C TYR A 104 -4.01 2.20 -16.38
N GLU A 105 -4.41 2.09 -15.13
CA GLU A 105 -3.86 1.11 -14.18
C GLU A 105 -4.14 -0.33 -14.62
N ILE A 106 -5.35 -0.58 -15.16
CA ILE A 106 -5.72 -1.90 -15.69
C ILE A 106 -4.99 -2.18 -17.01
N GLU A 107 -4.81 -1.19 -17.88
CA GLU A 107 -4.05 -1.34 -19.11
C GLU A 107 -2.58 -1.67 -18.83
N LYS A 108 -1.98 -1.02 -17.84
CA LYS A 108 -0.61 -1.34 -17.40
C LYS A 108 -0.51 -2.79 -16.91
N LEU A 109 -1.46 -3.23 -16.08
CA LEU A 109 -1.51 -4.60 -15.58
C LEU A 109 -1.73 -5.63 -16.72
N TYR A 110 -2.62 -5.32 -17.65
CA TYR A 110 -2.88 -6.13 -18.84
C TYR A 110 -1.61 -6.30 -19.68
N ASN A 111 -0.92 -5.20 -19.99
CA ASN A 111 0.29 -5.21 -20.79
C ASN A 111 1.45 -5.95 -20.09
N GLU A 112 1.56 -5.85 -18.76
CA GLU A 112 2.51 -6.63 -17.99
C GLU A 112 2.24 -8.13 -18.11
N CYS A 113 0.97 -8.54 -18.03
CA CYS A 113 0.59 -9.95 -18.23
C CYS A 113 0.88 -10.45 -19.66
N ILE A 114 0.62 -9.65 -20.68
CA ILE A 114 0.97 -10.00 -22.07
C ILE A 114 2.49 -10.12 -22.22
N SER A 115 3.26 -9.21 -21.62
CA SER A 115 4.72 -9.25 -21.64
C SER A 115 5.28 -10.50 -20.95
N ASN A 116 4.69 -10.92 -19.83
CA ASN A 116 5.05 -12.17 -19.13
C ASN A 116 4.75 -13.44 -19.96
N LEU A 117 3.94 -13.33 -20.99
CA LEU A 117 3.65 -14.42 -21.93
C LEU A 117 4.47 -14.32 -23.24
N ASN A 118 5.40 -13.38 -23.34
CA ASN A 118 6.15 -13.12 -24.58
C ASN A 118 6.90 -14.37 -25.12
N GLU A 119 7.42 -15.23 -24.25
CA GLU A 119 8.08 -16.48 -24.65
C GLU A 119 7.11 -17.54 -25.21
N ILE A 120 5.80 -17.34 -25.03
CA ILE A 120 4.74 -18.29 -25.40
C ILE A 120 3.94 -17.80 -26.61
N LEU A 121 3.80 -16.50 -26.72
CA LEU A 121 3.10 -15.85 -27.82
C LEU A 121 4.01 -15.80 -29.05
N THR A 122 3.44 -16.05 -30.22
CA THR A 122 4.14 -15.68 -31.47
C THR A 122 4.27 -14.17 -31.54
N ARG A 123 5.18 -13.67 -32.35
CA ARG A 123 5.36 -12.23 -32.56
C ARG A 123 4.06 -11.55 -33.01
N GLU A 124 3.34 -12.18 -33.91
CA GLU A 124 2.06 -11.68 -34.40
C GLU A 124 0.99 -11.63 -33.28
N GLU A 125 0.88 -12.69 -32.48
CA GLU A 125 -0.03 -12.72 -31.31
C GLU A 125 0.33 -11.63 -30.30
N TYR A 126 1.62 -11.44 -30.01
CA TYR A 126 2.07 -10.37 -29.11
C TYR A 126 1.66 -8.98 -29.63
N GLU A 127 1.95 -8.67 -30.89
CA GLU A 127 1.59 -7.40 -31.53
C GLU A 127 0.06 -7.18 -31.58
N ASN A 128 -0.72 -8.26 -31.69
CA ASN A 128 -2.18 -8.22 -31.72
C ASN A 128 -2.79 -8.06 -30.31
N PHE A 129 -2.08 -8.42 -29.24
CA PHE A 129 -2.61 -8.37 -27.88
C PHE A 129 -2.06 -7.18 -27.10
N TYR A 130 -0.80 -6.81 -27.26
CA TYR A 130 -0.17 -5.72 -26.52
C TYR A 130 -0.80 -4.36 -26.85
N ASN A 131 -1.07 -3.54 -25.81
CA ASN A 131 -1.76 -2.24 -25.93
C ASN A 131 -3.14 -2.33 -26.62
N LYS A 132 -3.91 -3.38 -26.36
CA LYS A 132 -5.23 -3.59 -26.99
C LYS A 132 -6.38 -3.67 -25.97
N LEU A 133 -6.20 -3.19 -24.75
CA LEU A 133 -7.26 -3.22 -23.74
C LEU A 133 -8.52 -2.47 -24.19
N GLU A 134 -8.38 -1.34 -24.92
CA GLU A 134 -9.53 -0.60 -25.47
C GLU A 134 -10.36 -1.41 -26.46
N LYS A 135 -9.74 -2.40 -27.10
CA LYS A 135 -10.39 -3.30 -28.07
C LYS A 135 -10.56 -4.71 -27.51
N ILE A 136 -10.60 -4.84 -26.19
CA ILE A 136 -10.58 -6.15 -25.53
C ILE A 136 -11.76 -7.03 -25.97
N GLU A 137 -12.92 -6.45 -26.21
CA GLU A 137 -14.11 -7.19 -26.64
C GLU A 137 -13.92 -7.83 -28.03
N ASP A 138 -13.14 -7.19 -28.93
CA ASP A 138 -12.86 -7.72 -30.27
C ASP A 138 -11.90 -8.91 -30.24
N ILE A 139 -11.01 -8.98 -29.24
CA ILE A 139 -9.93 -9.98 -29.15
C ILE A 139 -10.10 -10.95 -27.98
N LYS A 140 -11.09 -10.75 -27.16
CA LYS A 140 -11.36 -11.52 -25.92
C LYS A 140 -11.37 -13.03 -26.14
N ASP A 141 -12.12 -13.48 -27.13
CA ASP A 141 -12.25 -14.91 -27.42
C ASP A 141 -10.95 -15.51 -27.95
N ILE A 142 -10.19 -14.73 -28.76
CA ILE A 142 -8.89 -15.15 -29.28
C ILE A 142 -7.90 -15.34 -28.13
N ILE A 143 -7.84 -14.37 -27.20
CA ILE A 143 -6.99 -14.46 -26.01
C ILE A 143 -7.42 -15.65 -25.14
N LYS A 144 -8.71 -15.83 -24.87
CA LYS A 144 -9.22 -16.97 -24.08
C LYS A 144 -8.82 -18.32 -24.67
N VAL A 145 -8.99 -18.50 -25.98
CA VAL A 145 -8.57 -19.73 -26.66
C VAL A 145 -7.06 -19.94 -26.51
N LYS A 146 -6.25 -18.88 -26.72
CA LYS A 146 -4.80 -18.98 -26.55
C LYS A 146 -4.42 -19.38 -25.11
N LEU A 147 -4.96 -18.68 -24.12
CA LEU A 147 -4.67 -18.96 -22.70
C LEU A 147 -5.04 -20.42 -22.32
N ASN A 148 -6.14 -20.94 -22.82
CA ASN A 148 -6.57 -22.32 -22.56
C ASN A 148 -5.63 -23.36 -23.16
N ASN A 149 -5.03 -23.06 -24.30
CA ASN A 149 -4.11 -23.97 -25.01
C ASN A 149 -2.68 -23.99 -24.43
N ILE A 150 -2.33 -23.08 -23.52
CA ILE A 150 -1.01 -23.06 -22.88
C ILE A 150 -0.88 -24.26 -21.93
N LYS A 151 0.01 -25.19 -22.26
CA LYS A 151 0.37 -26.33 -21.42
C LYS A 151 1.47 -25.94 -20.45
N ILE A 152 1.11 -25.45 -19.28
CA ILE A 152 2.04 -24.92 -18.27
C ILE A 152 3.18 -25.91 -17.93
N ARG A 153 2.93 -27.24 -18.04
CA ARG A 153 3.92 -28.29 -17.72
C ARG A 153 5.13 -28.29 -18.63
N ASP A 154 5.05 -27.68 -19.81
CA ASP A 154 6.09 -27.68 -20.82
C ASP A 154 7.20 -26.64 -20.56
N TYR A 155 7.05 -25.83 -19.50
CA TYR A 155 7.94 -24.72 -19.16
C TYR A 155 8.73 -24.97 -17.86
N SER A 156 9.80 -24.20 -17.61
CA SER A 156 10.58 -24.24 -16.38
C SER A 156 9.73 -23.90 -15.15
N VAL A 157 10.17 -24.26 -13.94
CA VAL A 157 9.41 -24.05 -12.70
C VAL A 157 9.11 -22.56 -12.50
N ASP A 158 10.12 -21.70 -12.70
CA ASP A 158 9.98 -20.25 -12.50
C ASP A 158 9.01 -19.63 -13.51
N LEU A 159 9.08 -20.04 -14.77
CA LEU A 159 8.21 -19.56 -15.83
C LEU A 159 6.76 -20.08 -15.64
N ARG A 160 6.56 -21.26 -15.06
CA ARG A 160 5.22 -21.80 -14.76
C ARG A 160 4.41 -20.90 -13.85
N GLU A 161 5.04 -20.36 -12.83
CA GLU A 161 4.36 -19.49 -11.88
C GLU A 161 3.97 -18.14 -12.53
N GLN A 162 4.88 -17.56 -13.29
CA GLN A 162 4.60 -16.32 -14.06
C GLN A 162 3.45 -16.53 -15.06
N ILE A 163 3.48 -17.63 -15.82
CA ILE A 163 2.41 -17.98 -16.77
C ILE A 163 1.08 -18.15 -16.06
N LYS A 164 1.06 -18.88 -14.93
CA LYS A 164 -0.15 -19.12 -14.15
C LYS A 164 -0.75 -17.81 -13.63
N ASN A 165 0.10 -16.92 -13.11
CA ASN A 165 -0.33 -15.62 -12.61
C ASN A 165 -0.88 -14.75 -13.75
N ALA A 166 -0.15 -14.63 -14.87
CA ALA A 166 -0.61 -13.87 -16.04
C ALA A 166 -1.94 -14.39 -16.57
N LYS A 167 -2.10 -15.72 -16.70
CA LYS A 167 -3.38 -16.34 -17.13
C LYS A 167 -4.54 -16.00 -16.19
N ASN A 168 -4.32 -16.05 -14.88
CA ASN A 168 -5.35 -15.77 -13.89
C ASN A 168 -5.79 -14.30 -13.96
N ILE A 169 -4.83 -13.38 -14.05
CA ILE A 169 -5.09 -11.94 -14.16
C ILE A 169 -5.79 -11.61 -15.47
N LEU A 170 -5.30 -12.12 -16.61
CA LEU A 170 -5.92 -11.87 -17.91
C LEU A 170 -7.35 -12.40 -17.97
N ASN A 171 -7.60 -13.64 -17.48
CA ASN A 171 -8.97 -14.16 -17.41
C ASN A 171 -9.87 -13.28 -16.54
N ALA A 172 -9.36 -12.78 -15.42
CA ALA A 172 -10.12 -11.85 -14.58
C ALA A 172 -10.45 -10.55 -15.34
N ILE A 173 -9.48 -9.95 -16.05
CA ILE A 173 -9.68 -8.73 -16.85
C ILE A 173 -10.71 -8.98 -17.97
N LEU A 174 -10.64 -10.12 -18.64
CA LEU A 174 -11.56 -10.47 -19.73
C LEU A 174 -13.01 -10.70 -19.27
N ASP A 175 -13.21 -11.03 -17.99
CA ASP A 175 -14.53 -11.30 -17.41
C ASP A 175 -15.06 -10.13 -16.58
N PHE A 176 -14.27 -9.07 -16.34
CA PHE A 176 -14.63 -7.94 -15.50
C PHE A 176 -15.49 -6.91 -16.25
N ASP A 177 -16.42 -6.31 -15.55
CA ASP A 177 -17.24 -5.22 -16.09
C ASP A 177 -16.42 -3.92 -16.16
N GLN A 178 -16.04 -3.52 -17.37
CA GLN A 178 -15.23 -2.33 -17.61
C GLN A 178 -15.90 -1.02 -17.18
N SER A 179 -17.23 -0.99 -17.02
CA SER A 179 -17.96 0.19 -16.53
C SER A 179 -17.58 0.55 -15.09
N LEU A 180 -16.97 -0.38 -14.36
CA LEU A 180 -16.50 -0.17 -12.99
C LEU A 180 -15.10 0.44 -12.92
N PHE A 181 -14.36 0.54 -14.02
CA PHE A 181 -13.03 1.15 -13.98
C PHE A 181 -13.09 2.61 -13.52
N GLY A 182 -12.28 2.95 -12.52
CA GLY A 182 -12.24 4.28 -11.91
C GLY A 182 -13.47 4.63 -11.06
N SER A 183 -14.43 3.71 -10.89
CA SER A 183 -15.62 3.94 -10.06
C SER A 183 -15.34 3.74 -8.57
N THR A 184 -16.30 4.13 -7.77
CA THR A 184 -16.35 3.89 -6.32
C THR A 184 -17.63 3.19 -5.93
N ASP A 185 -17.54 2.28 -4.97
CA ASP A 185 -18.69 1.61 -4.38
C ASP A 185 -18.66 1.72 -2.85
N ASN A 186 -19.85 1.78 -2.25
CA ASN A 186 -20.02 1.79 -0.80
C ASN A 186 -20.54 0.41 -0.37
N ILE A 187 -19.82 -0.24 0.51
CA ILE A 187 -20.18 -1.55 1.02
C ILE A 187 -20.25 -1.53 2.55
N ASP A 188 -21.01 -2.45 3.12
CA ASP A 188 -20.94 -2.72 4.55
C ASP A 188 -19.67 -3.49 4.90
N ILE A 189 -19.08 -3.20 6.06
CA ILE A 189 -17.83 -3.81 6.51
C ILE A 189 -17.91 -5.34 6.59
N ASN A 190 -19.08 -5.90 6.89
CA ASN A 190 -19.29 -7.35 6.93
C ASN A 190 -19.19 -7.97 5.53
N LYS A 191 -19.43 -7.19 4.48
CA LYS A 191 -19.27 -7.62 3.07
C LYS A 191 -17.86 -7.43 2.56
N LEU A 192 -17.02 -6.67 3.28
CA LEU A 192 -15.64 -6.43 2.88
C LEU A 192 -14.87 -7.75 2.75
N LYS A 193 -15.01 -8.63 3.74
CA LYS A 193 -14.35 -9.95 3.73
C LYS A 193 -14.72 -10.74 2.47
N ASP A 194 -16.00 -10.81 2.13
CA ASP A 194 -16.48 -11.54 0.95
C ASP A 194 -16.05 -10.89 -0.37
N SER A 195 -16.08 -9.55 -0.43
CA SER A 195 -15.73 -8.79 -1.64
C SER A 195 -14.25 -8.84 -1.97
N VAL A 196 -13.39 -9.01 -0.97
CA VAL A 196 -11.94 -9.04 -1.11
C VAL A 196 -11.39 -10.46 -1.08
N ALA A 197 -12.09 -11.42 -0.48
CA ALA A 197 -11.78 -12.85 -0.57
C ALA A 197 -11.94 -13.39 -2.01
N ASP A 198 -12.76 -12.75 -2.84
CA ASP A 198 -12.81 -13.03 -4.27
C ASP A 198 -11.53 -12.52 -4.96
N ASN A 199 -10.56 -13.40 -5.09
CA ASN A 199 -9.27 -13.10 -5.75
C ASN A 199 -9.41 -12.45 -7.14
N LYS A 200 -10.54 -12.66 -7.83
CA LYS A 200 -10.79 -12.07 -9.14
C LYS A 200 -11.17 -10.59 -9.03
N LYS A 201 -11.88 -10.20 -8.00
CA LYS A 201 -12.27 -8.80 -7.76
C LYS A 201 -11.14 -8.00 -7.12
N ALA A 202 -10.38 -8.60 -6.24
CA ALA A 202 -9.27 -7.94 -5.54
C ALA A 202 -8.24 -7.31 -6.50
N ILE A 203 -8.01 -7.92 -7.67
CA ILE A 203 -7.09 -7.43 -8.71
C ILE A 203 -7.50 -6.03 -9.21
N PHE A 204 -8.80 -5.72 -9.23
CA PHE A 204 -9.34 -4.46 -9.74
C PHE A 204 -9.45 -3.37 -8.68
N LEU A 205 -9.21 -3.70 -7.42
CA LEU A 205 -9.28 -2.74 -6.35
C LEU A 205 -7.98 -1.91 -6.28
N ASN A 206 -8.16 -0.61 -6.20
CA ASN A 206 -7.07 0.34 -6.01
C ASN A 206 -6.83 0.61 -4.53
N GLU A 207 -7.91 0.91 -3.81
CA GLU A 207 -7.89 1.30 -2.41
C GLU A 207 -9.21 0.89 -1.74
N VAL A 208 -9.11 0.55 -0.48
CA VAL A 208 -10.26 0.40 0.42
C VAL A 208 -10.15 1.45 1.53
N LYS A 209 -11.25 2.15 1.83
CA LYS A 209 -11.29 3.15 2.90
C LYS A 209 -12.37 2.78 3.90
N ILE A 210 -11.95 2.53 5.15
CA ILE A 210 -12.83 2.13 6.26
C ILE A 210 -13.06 3.33 7.15
N TYR A 211 -14.30 3.63 7.46
CA TYR A 211 -14.70 4.77 8.27
C TYR A 211 -15.12 4.31 9.65
N LEU A 212 -14.41 4.75 10.68
CA LEU A 212 -14.66 4.37 12.07
C LEU A 212 -14.90 5.60 12.96
N ASP A 213 -15.83 5.47 13.89
CA ASP A 213 -16.01 6.44 14.96
C ASP A 213 -15.07 6.12 16.13
N ASN A 214 -13.80 6.46 15.95
CA ASN A 214 -12.75 6.25 16.93
C ASN A 214 -11.95 7.53 17.11
N ASP A 215 -11.91 8.06 18.31
CA ASP A 215 -11.24 9.34 18.63
C ASP A 215 -9.77 9.40 18.21
N PHE A 216 -9.08 8.25 18.24
CA PHE A 216 -7.69 8.15 17.79
C PHE A 216 -7.52 8.54 16.30
N LEU A 217 -8.54 8.27 15.48
CA LEU A 217 -8.51 8.53 14.04
C LEU A 217 -8.88 9.98 13.68
N LYS A 218 -9.29 10.82 14.60
CA LYS A 218 -9.70 12.22 14.28
C LYS A 218 -8.62 13.00 13.56
N ASN A 219 -7.34 12.78 13.95
CA ASN A 219 -6.19 13.46 13.37
C ASN A 219 -5.18 12.48 12.74
N ILE A 220 -5.55 11.21 12.63
CA ILE A 220 -4.67 10.14 12.15
C ILE A 220 -5.36 9.38 11.02
N GLU A 221 -4.59 9.10 9.98
CA GLU A 221 -4.92 8.13 8.95
C GLU A 221 -4.02 6.90 9.17
N LEU A 222 -4.62 5.75 9.47
CA LEU A 222 -3.89 4.48 9.51
C LEU A 222 -3.98 3.81 8.15
N VAL A 223 -2.86 3.28 7.68
CA VAL A 223 -2.79 2.59 6.40
C VAL A 223 -2.20 1.20 6.57
N ASP A 224 -3.02 0.18 6.30
CA ASP A 224 -2.55 -1.19 6.12
C ASP A 224 -2.05 -1.32 4.68
N THR A 225 -0.78 -1.60 4.53
CA THR A 225 -0.15 -1.70 3.22
C THR A 225 -0.14 -3.14 2.73
N PRO A 226 -0.14 -3.36 1.40
CA PRO A 226 0.12 -4.68 0.84
C PRO A 226 1.35 -5.32 1.46
N GLY A 227 1.27 -6.63 1.77
CA GLY A 227 2.43 -7.36 2.27
C GLY A 227 3.59 -7.28 1.28
N TYR A 228 4.79 -6.95 1.77
CA TYR A 228 5.99 -6.94 0.95
C TYR A 228 6.24 -8.35 0.40
N GLY A 229 6.48 -8.46 -0.90
CA GLY A 229 6.57 -9.76 -1.60
C GLY A 229 5.35 -10.07 -2.48
N SER A 230 4.40 -9.12 -2.66
CA SER A 230 3.42 -9.25 -3.72
C SER A 230 4.13 -9.19 -5.09
N THR A 231 3.74 -10.08 -5.99
CA THR A 231 4.34 -10.19 -7.33
C THR A 231 3.88 -9.09 -8.29
N ASN A 232 3.11 -8.10 -7.80
CA ASN A 232 2.55 -7.03 -8.61
C ASN A 232 3.40 -5.76 -8.49
N SER A 233 3.99 -5.32 -9.60
CA SER A 233 4.84 -4.12 -9.67
C SER A 233 4.11 -2.84 -9.26
N LEU A 234 2.81 -2.72 -9.59
CA LEU A 234 1.99 -1.55 -9.25
C LEU A 234 1.80 -1.37 -7.74
N ASP A 235 1.61 -2.47 -7.02
CA ASP A 235 1.42 -2.44 -5.57
C ASP A 235 2.75 -2.07 -4.87
N THR A 236 3.86 -2.48 -5.46
CA THR A 236 5.21 -2.11 -4.99
C THR A 236 5.46 -0.62 -5.17
N ASP A 237 5.15 -0.05 -6.34
CA ASP A 237 5.34 1.39 -6.61
C ASP A 237 4.49 2.25 -5.66
N LYS A 238 3.22 1.88 -5.44
CA LYS A 238 2.34 2.58 -4.50
C LYS A 238 2.82 2.47 -3.05
N SER A 239 3.31 1.30 -2.66
CA SER A 239 3.90 1.11 -1.32
C SER A 239 5.10 2.01 -1.11
N HIS A 240 5.98 2.13 -2.11
CA HIS A 240 7.13 3.04 -2.05
C HIS A 240 6.71 4.51 -1.95
N GLN A 241 5.75 4.94 -2.77
CA GLN A 241 5.25 6.30 -2.73
C GLN A 241 4.61 6.61 -1.36
N PHE A 242 3.82 5.68 -0.84
CA PHE A 242 3.20 5.86 0.48
C PHE A 242 4.24 5.95 1.61
N VAL A 243 5.33 5.17 1.55
CA VAL A 243 6.44 5.25 2.51
C VAL A 243 7.05 6.65 2.55
N GLN A 244 7.18 7.32 1.41
CA GLN A 244 7.70 8.71 1.33
C GLN A 244 6.74 9.72 1.97
N ASP A 245 5.44 9.48 1.85
CA ASP A 245 4.38 10.37 2.36
C ASP A 245 4.01 10.09 3.82
N ALA A 246 4.40 8.95 4.39
CA ALA A 246 4.06 8.57 5.75
C ALA A 246 4.84 9.41 6.78
N ASN A 247 4.14 9.91 7.80
CA ASN A 247 4.77 10.57 8.94
C ASN A 247 5.44 9.58 9.89
N VAL A 248 4.86 8.38 10.02
CA VAL A 248 5.40 7.26 10.81
C VAL A 248 5.23 5.96 10.03
N VAL A 249 6.25 5.12 10.09
CA VAL A 249 6.25 3.76 9.57
C VAL A 249 6.39 2.78 10.72
N ILE A 250 5.43 1.87 10.85
CA ILE A 250 5.48 0.73 11.76
C ILE A 250 5.79 -0.50 10.93
N PHE A 251 6.96 -1.09 11.13
CA PHE A 251 7.36 -2.31 10.44
C PHE A 251 7.21 -3.52 11.36
N LEU A 252 6.29 -4.43 11.02
CA LEU A 252 6.06 -5.65 11.77
C LEU A 252 6.93 -6.80 11.24
N THR A 253 7.70 -7.40 12.15
CA THR A 253 8.45 -8.62 11.89
C THR A 253 8.02 -9.73 12.86
N ASN A 254 8.30 -10.98 12.51
CA ASN A 254 7.99 -12.13 13.36
C ASN A 254 9.03 -12.28 14.47
N ALA A 255 8.60 -12.32 15.73
CA ALA A 255 9.49 -12.46 16.89
C ALA A 255 10.30 -13.78 16.91
N THR A 256 9.86 -14.83 16.20
CA THR A 256 10.63 -16.08 16.10
C THR A 256 11.89 -15.92 15.25
N THR A 257 11.81 -15.14 14.17
CA THR A 257 12.87 -14.93 13.18
C THR A 257 12.89 -13.46 12.72
N PRO A 258 13.17 -12.51 13.65
CA PRO A 258 13.01 -11.09 13.33
C PRO A 258 14.04 -10.66 12.28
N LEU A 259 13.56 -9.98 11.25
CA LEU A 259 14.34 -9.43 10.13
C LEU A 259 15.22 -10.45 9.38
N GLN A 260 14.82 -11.72 9.35
CA GLN A 260 15.59 -12.76 8.65
C GLN A 260 15.11 -12.99 7.21
N ALA A 261 13.88 -12.64 6.88
CA ALA A 261 13.38 -12.76 5.52
C ALA A 261 14.11 -11.75 4.61
N MET A 262 14.49 -12.19 3.41
CA MET A 262 15.18 -11.33 2.43
C MET A 262 14.34 -10.11 2.06
N GLU A 263 13.03 -10.30 1.97
CA GLU A 263 12.07 -9.25 1.66
C GLU A 263 12.00 -8.17 2.76
N GLU A 264 12.16 -8.54 4.03
CA GLU A 264 12.21 -7.60 5.14
C GLU A 264 13.47 -6.73 5.05
N LYS A 265 14.60 -7.31 4.70
CA LYS A 265 15.87 -6.61 4.50
C LYS A 265 15.81 -5.67 3.31
N ILE A 266 15.31 -6.12 2.16
CA ILE A 266 15.12 -5.28 0.95
C ILE A 266 14.21 -4.09 1.26
N PHE A 267 13.16 -4.28 2.06
CA PHE A 267 12.29 -3.17 2.45
C PHE A 267 13.04 -2.13 3.28
N LEU A 268 13.77 -2.58 4.31
CA LEU A 268 14.50 -1.68 5.19
C LEU A 268 15.61 -0.94 4.43
N GLU A 269 16.37 -1.64 3.58
CA GLU A 269 17.39 -1.03 2.73
C GLU A 269 16.80 0.06 1.83
N LYS A 270 15.70 -0.26 1.13
CA LYS A 270 15.00 0.72 0.30
C LYS A 270 14.43 1.87 1.12
N TYR A 271 13.84 1.59 2.30
CA TYR A 271 13.29 2.64 3.15
C TYR A 271 14.36 3.62 3.62
N ILE A 272 15.53 3.11 4.03
CA ILE A 272 16.64 3.91 4.52
C ILE A 272 17.31 4.70 3.39
N SER A 273 17.38 4.14 2.18
CA SER A 273 17.98 4.79 1.01
C SER A 273 17.06 5.80 0.30
N LEU A 274 15.77 5.91 0.67
CA LEU A 274 14.85 6.86 0.04
C LEU A 274 15.18 8.31 0.43
N PRO A 275 15.48 9.22 -0.53
CA PRO A 275 15.58 10.63 -0.24
C PRO A 275 14.20 11.17 0.16
N LYS A 276 14.04 11.67 1.36
CA LYS A 276 12.85 12.48 1.70
C LYS A 276 12.96 13.84 1.01
N LEU A 277 11.86 14.28 0.42
CA LEU A 277 11.75 15.44 -0.47
C LEU A 277 12.32 16.76 0.06
N ASN A 278 12.66 16.88 1.34
CA ASN A 278 13.13 18.12 1.96
C ASN A 278 14.35 18.00 2.88
N GLU A 279 14.94 16.82 3.06
CA GLU A 279 16.11 16.68 3.93
C GLU A 279 17.12 15.66 3.40
N SER A 280 18.39 16.02 3.44
CA SER A 280 19.52 15.25 2.94
C SER A 280 19.89 14.01 3.79
N LYS A 281 19.03 13.59 4.73
CA LYS A 281 19.22 12.38 5.55
C LYS A 281 17.88 11.69 5.85
N VAL A 282 17.91 10.36 5.77
CA VAL A 282 16.79 9.49 6.15
C VAL A 282 16.38 9.76 7.59
N ASN A 283 15.11 10.04 7.81
CA ASN A 283 14.59 10.25 9.15
C ASN A 283 14.22 8.90 9.78
N VAL A 284 15.24 8.14 10.22
CA VAL A 284 15.08 6.88 10.97
C VAL A 284 14.25 7.05 12.26
N ASN A 285 14.09 8.29 12.74
CA ASN A 285 13.29 8.58 13.93
C ASN A 285 11.79 8.27 13.76
N ASN A 286 11.33 8.06 12.53
CA ASN A 286 9.93 7.78 12.24
C ASN A 286 9.67 6.29 11.91
N LEU A 287 10.69 5.44 11.99
CA LEU A 287 10.58 4.00 11.79
C LEU A 287 10.54 3.27 13.14
N PHE A 288 9.47 2.51 13.35
CA PHE A 288 9.30 1.65 14.51
C PHE A 288 9.28 0.18 14.06
N ILE A 289 10.24 -0.62 14.52
CA ILE A 289 10.25 -2.06 14.26
C ILE A 289 9.55 -2.76 15.42
N VAL A 290 8.48 -3.48 15.12
CA VAL A 290 7.64 -4.18 16.10
C VAL A 290 7.76 -5.68 15.89
N ALA A 291 8.31 -6.39 16.86
CA ALA A 291 8.34 -7.85 16.87
C ALA A 291 6.97 -8.39 17.32
N ASN A 292 6.20 -8.90 16.38
CA ASN A 292 4.88 -9.48 16.64
C ASN A 292 4.97 -10.98 16.91
N LYS A 293 3.91 -11.58 17.46
CA LYS A 293 3.81 -13.00 17.80
C LYS A 293 4.85 -13.43 18.85
N ILE A 294 5.09 -12.59 19.85
CA ILE A 294 6.03 -12.87 20.92
C ILE A 294 5.56 -14.06 21.79
N ASP A 295 4.27 -14.31 21.83
CA ASP A 295 3.60 -15.38 22.56
C ASP A 295 3.95 -16.79 22.04
N ILE A 296 4.31 -16.90 20.76
CA ILE A 296 4.66 -18.19 20.14
C ILE A 296 6.16 -18.48 20.15
N THR A 297 7.00 -17.54 20.55
CA THR A 297 8.46 -17.75 20.67
C THR A 297 8.83 -18.17 22.09
N GLN A 298 9.82 -19.08 22.19
CA GLN A 298 10.44 -19.43 23.48
C GLN A 298 11.51 -18.43 23.91
N LYS A 299 11.80 -17.41 23.10
CA LYS A 299 12.83 -16.41 23.37
C LYS A 299 12.26 -15.31 24.27
N SER A 300 13.10 -14.80 25.19
CA SER A 300 12.71 -13.61 25.95
C SER A 300 12.65 -12.36 25.07
N THR A 301 11.91 -11.36 25.50
CA THR A 301 11.82 -10.06 24.80
C THR A 301 13.18 -9.42 24.59
N GLU A 302 14.10 -9.56 25.55
CA GLU A 302 15.46 -9.02 25.46
C GLU A 302 16.29 -9.74 24.37
N ILE A 303 16.16 -11.07 24.23
CA ILE A 303 16.80 -11.82 23.16
C ILE A 303 16.28 -11.36 21.80
N VAL A 304 14.95 -11.22 21.63
CA VAL A 304 14.34 -10.77 20.38
C VAL A 304 14.80 -9.36 20.04
N LYS A 305 14.83 -8.44 21.02
CA LYS A 305 15.35 -7.08 20.84
C LYS A 305 16.80 -7.09 20.35
N ASN A 306 17.67 -7.88 20.98
CA ASN A 306 19.08 -7.97 20.58
C ASN A 306 19.25 -8.58 19.17
N MET A 307 18.37 -9.50 18.76
CA MET A 307 18.36 -10.03 17.41
C MET A 307 17.99 -8.95 16.37
N ILE A 308 17.02 -8.10 16.66
CA ILE A 308 16.63 -6.98 15.80
C ILE A 308 17.78 -5.98 15.70
N ILE A 309 18.35 -5.55 16.84
CA ILE A 309 19.47 -4.60 16.86
C ILE A 309 20.64 -5.15 16.04
N LYS A 310 20.99 -6.44 16.23
CA LYS A 310 22.05 -7.07 15.47
C LYS A 310 21.73 -7.11 13.97
N ALA A 311 20.52 -7.50 13.58
CA ALA A 311 20.14 -7.59 12.18
C ALA A 311 20.17 -6.21 11.49
N VAL A 312 19.74 -5.15 12.19
CA VAL A 312 19.82 -3.77 11.67
C VAL A 312 21.27 -3.33 11.56
N HIS A 313 22.11 -3.63 12.56
CA HIS A 313 23.54 -3.27 12.54
C HIS A 313 24.29 -4.00 11.43
N ASP A 314 24.09 -5.32 11.29
CA ASP A 314 24.78 -6.15 10.28
C ASP A 314 24.42 -5.73 8.84
N GLU A 315 23.19 -5.24 8.60
CA GLU A 315 22.74 -4.82 7.28
C GLU A 315 23.15 -3.38 6.94
N PHE A 316 23.31 -2.50 7.95
CA PHE A 316 23.51 -1.06 7.77
C PHE A 316 24.80 -0.54 8.40
N GLU A 317 25.84 -1.41 8.60
CA GLU A 317 27.16 -0.98 9.08
C GLU A 317 27.79 0.07 8.14
N GLY A 318 27.70 1.31 8.55
CA GLY A 318 28.35 2.45 7.88
C GLY A 318 27.46 3.67 7.65
N ASP A 319 26.13 3.56 7.80
CA ASP A 319 25.18 4.64 7.46
C ASP A 319 24.48 5.29 8.68
N PHE A 320 24.89 4.93 9.93
CA PHE A 320 24.34 5.50 11.18
C PHE A 320 25.37 6.28 11.97
#